data_7d5b166c8336b0475d2f769605a1fd3e
#
_entry.id   7d5b166c8336b0475d2f769605a1fd3e
#
_cell.length_a   1.000
_cell.length_b   1.000
_cell.length_c   1.000
_cell.angle_alpha   90.00
_cell.angle_beta   90.00
_cell.angle_gamma   90.00
#
_symmetry.space_group_name_H-M   'P 1'
#
loop_
_entity.id
_entity.type
_entity.pdbx_description
1 polymer ?
#
loop_
_entity_poly.entity_id
_entity_poly.type
_entity_poly.pdbx_seq_one_letter_code
_entity_poly.pdbx_strand_id
1 'polypeptide(L)'
;MHAPHDFVRTRRASLRRLLAPARLRESFAVARPPSLRNAAVAGMQASLAVLIAVAATHLSPWAHMEGFPALGALAALFGRFAPAGRRMSVVLLSGLLLVASVGVLSLASIAGATPATMLICLALLAGAMTWLTNHWRLGAPGAVIFVFAACAAVGPVDAWRTVVERVLFTAAGAAVAWCICRATDRLRSDAPMAAAPGSGRRLLHQWHAAGRIALCAASAALLALAAGWPHPAWAAIGATAVLQGSNLHITMHR
;
A
#
# COMPACT_ATOMS: atom_id res chain seq x y z
N MET A 1 46.17 -0.62 2.12
CA MET A 1 45.74 -0.04 0.82
C MET A 1 45.12 -1.15 -0.02
N HIS A 2 43.80 -1.34 0.01
CA HIS A 2 43.09 -2.30 -0.83
C HIS A 2 42.80 -1.68 -2.19
N ALA A 3 43.21 -2.36 -3.27
CA ALA A 3 43.19 -1.85 -4.62
C ALA A 3 41.77 -1.61 -5.17
N PRO A 4 41.52 -0.52 -5.93
CA PRO A 4 40.22 -0.20 -6.51
C PRO A 4 39.74 -1.22 -7.56
N HIS A 5 40.57 -2.13 -8.00
CA HIS A 5 40.24 -3.18 -8.97
C HIS A 5 39.26 -4.24 -8.47
N ASP A 6 39.22 -4.52 -7.18
CA ASP A 6 38.29 -5.54 -6.63
C ASP A 6 36.83 -5.05 -6.59
N PHE A 7 36.63 -3.75 -6.41
CA PHE A 7 35.28 -3.15 -6.36
C PHE A 7 34.58 -3.19 -7.72
N VAL A 8 35.31 -2.98 -8.82
CA VAL A 8 34.76 -3.03 -10.18
C VAL A 8 34.48 -4.47 -10.62
N ARG A 9 35.33 -5.44 -10.24
CA ARG A 9 35.10 -6.87 -10.50
C ARG A 9 33.85 -7.39 -9.79
N THR A 10 33.64 -6.97 -8.53
CA THR A 10 32.46 -7.37 -7.73
C THR A 10 31.18 -6.79 -8.33
N ARG A 11 31.19 -5.55 -8.83
CA ARG A 11 30.02 -4.93 -9.50
C ARG A 11 29.67 -5.63 -10.81
N ARG A 12 30.66 -5.95 -11.67
CA ARG A 12 30.41 -6.68 -12.93
C ARG A 12 29.89 -8.10 -12.70
N ALA A 13 30.39 -8.78 -11.69
CA ALA A 13 29.90 -10.10 -11.28
C ALA A 13 28.48 -10.02 -10.72
N SER A 14 28.15 -8.98 -9.95
CA SER A 14 26.79 -8.74 -9.44
C SER A 14 25.81 -8.41 -10.56
N LEU A 15 26.19 -7.56 -11.52
CA LEU A 15 25.37 -7.26 -12.70
C LEU A 15 25.11 -8.49 -13.57
N ARG A 16 26.13 -9.32 -13.82
CA ARG A 16 25.95 -10.58 -14.56
C ARG A 16 25.04 -11.56 -13.82
N ARG A 17 25.10 -11.61 -12.48
CA ARG A 17 24.18 -12.43 -11.67
C ARG A 17 22.75 -11.90 -11.70
N LEU A 18 22.55 -10.58 -11.77
CA LEU A 18 21.22 -9.96 -11.88
C LEU A 18 20.58 -10.19 -13.26
N LEU A 19 21.41 -10.21 -14.33
CA LEU A 19 20.98 -10.43 -15.71
C LEU A 19 20.97 -11.92 -16.11
N ALA A 20 21.27 -12.84 -15.18
CA ALA A 20 21.21 -14.27 -15.46
C ALA A 20 19.80 -14.68 -15.91
N PRO A 21 19.64 -15.43 -17.03
CA PRO A 21 18.33 -15.81 -17.57
C PRO A 21 17.43 -16.52 -16.57
N ALA A 22 18.02 -17.30 -15.66
CA ALA A 22 17.31 -17.97 -14.58
C ALA A 22 16.64 -16.96 -13.62
N ARG A 23 17.33 -15.88 -13.24
CA ARG A 23 16.78 -14.83 -12.36
C ARG A 23 15.75 -13.96 -13.07
N LEU A 24 15.94 -13.70 -14.36
CA LEU A 24 14.93 -13.03 -15.17
C LEU A 24 13.65 -13.88 -15.25
N ARG A 25 13.77 -15.20 -15.48
CA ARG A 25 12.62 -16.12 -15.44
C ARG A 25 11.95 -16.16 -14.07
N GLU A 26 12.70 -16.17 -12.97
CA GLU A 26 12.15 -16.06 -11.61
C GLU A 26 11.43 -14.73 -11.38
N SER A 27 11.96 -13.62 -11.90
CA SER A 27 11.32 -12.29 -11.78
C SER A 27 10.02 -12.20 -12.57
N PHE A 28 9.87 -12.94 -13.66
CA PHE A 28 8.64 -13.07 -14.44
C PHE A 28 7.72 -14.19 -13.96
N ALA A 29 8.18 -15.04 -13.04
CA ALA A 29 7.35 -16.10 -12.49
C ALA A 29 6.29 -15.48 -11.55
N VAL A 30 5.05 -15.59 -11.96
CA VAL A 30 3.92 -15.20 -11.11
C VAL A 30 3.82 -16.20 -9.95
N ALA A 31 4.18 -15.76 -8.74
CA ALA A 31 4.05 -16.59 -7.56
C ALA A 31 2.57 -16.97 -7.36
N ARG A 32 2.28 -18.27 -7.31
CA ARG A 32 0.91 -18.74 -7.06
C ARG A 32 0.47 -18.30 -5.66
N PRO A 33 -0.69 -17.66 -5.52
CA PRO A 33 -1.20 -17.30 -4.20
C PRO A 33 -1.45 -18.57 -3.36
N PRO A 34 -1.31 -18.51 -2.03
CA PRO A 34 -1.56 -19.65 -1.14
C PRO A 34 -2.96 -20.25 -1.29
N SER A 35 -3.94 -19.45 -1.72
CA SER A 35 -5.30 -19.90 -2.03
C SER A 35 -5.88 -19.02 -3.15
N LEU A 36 -6.10 -19.61 -4.32
CA LEU A 36 -6.80 -18.96 -5.44
C LEU A 36 -8.23 -18.59 -5.07
N ARG A 37 -8.92 -19.47 -4.34
CA ARG A 37 -10.28 -19.20 -3.85
C ARG A 37 -10.34 -17.95 -3.00
N ASN A 38 -9.46 -17.83 -1.99
CA ASN A 38 -9.44 -16.64 -1.13
C ASN A 38 -9.05 -15.37 -1.89
N ALA A 39 -8.17 -15.48 -2.88
CA ALA A 39 -7.81 -14.35 -3.74
C ALA A 39 -9.00 -13.89 -4.61
N ALA A 40 -9.72 -14.84 -5.22
CA ALA A 40 -10.90 -14.57 -6.03
C ALA A 40 -12.04 -13.97 -5.20
N VAL A 41 -12.34 -14.56 -4.04
CA VAL A 41 -13.37 -14.04 -3.13
C VAL A 41 -13.02 -12.63 -2.65
N ALA A 42 -11.75 -12.36 -2.30
CA ALA A 42 -11.33 -11.02 -1.91
C ALA A 42 -11.47 -10.00 -3.06
N GLY A 43 -11.15 -10.40 -4.30
CA GLY A 43 -11.37 -9.58 -5.49
C GLY A 43 -12.84 -9.26 -5.69
N MET A 44 -13.73 -10.27 -5.61
CA MET A 44 -15.18 -10.08 -5.72
C MET A 44 -15.73 -9.17 -4.62
N GLN A 45 -15.29 -9.36 -3.37
CA GLN A 45 -15.68 -8.51 -2.25
C GLN A 45 -15.26 -7.05 -2.46
N ALA A 46 -14.02 -6.83 -2.92
CA ALA A 46 -13.53 -5.49 -3.21
C ALA A 46 -14.30 -4.84 -4.38
N SER A 47 -14.52 -5.57 -5.47
CA SER A 47 -15.29 -5.07 -6.60
C SER A 47 -16.72 -4.70 -6.23
N LEU A 48 -17.39 -5.55 -5.46
CA LEU A 48 -18.75 -5.28 -4.98
C LEU A 48 -18.77 -4.07 -4.04
N ALA A 49 -17.79 -3.96 -3.13
CA ALA A 49 -17.69 -2.83 -2.22
C ALA A 49 -17.48 -1.52 -2.98
N VAL A 50 -16.59 -1.50 -3.98
CA VAL A 50 -16.34 -0.33 -4.82
C VAL A 50 -17.60 0.04 -5.62
N LEU A 51 -18.26 -0.94 -6.27
CA LEU A 51 -19.47 -0.68 -7.03
C LEU A 51 -20.57 -0.05 -6.19
N ILE A 52 -20.85 -0.61 -5.01
CA ILE A 52 -21.86 -0.06 -4.10
C ILE A 52 -21.47 1.33 -3.62
N ALA A 53 -20.22 1.52 -3.19
CA ALA A 53 -19.76 2.78 -2.64
C ALA A 53 -19.76 3.90 -3.70
N VAL A 54 -19.29 3.61 -4.92
CA VAL A 54 -19.27 4.57 -6.03
C VAL A 54 -20.69 4.86 -6.50
N ALA A 55 -21.52 3.85 -6.74
CA ALA A 55 -22.89 4.07 -7.20
C ALA A 55 -23.72 4.90 -6.19
N ALA A 56 -23.61 4.58 -4.90
CA ALA A 56 -24.29 5.34 -3.84
C ALA A 56 -23.84 6.80 -3.80
N THR A 57 -22.54 7.07 -4.01
CA THR A 57 -22.02 8.44 -4.00
C THR A 57 -22.38 9.17 -5.29
N HIS A 58 -22.28 8.50 -6.45
CA HIS A 58 -22.63 9.06 -7.75
C HIS A 58 -24.09 9.51 -7.82
N LEU A 59 -25.01 8.75 -7.23
CA LEU A 59 -26.44 9.05 -7.16
C LEU A 59 -26.79 10.05 -6.05
N SER A 60 -25.81 10.54 -5.30
CA SER A 60 -25.98 11.52 -4.23
C SER A 60 -25.56 12.93 -4.68
N PRO A 61 -25.88 13.98 -3.91
CA PRO A 61 -25.37 15.34 -4.16
C PRO A 61 -23.83 15.48 -4.11
N TRP A 62 -23.10 14.43 -3.69
CA TRP A 62 -21.65 14.40 -3.55
C TRP A 62 -20.94 13.58 -4.64
N ALA A 63 -21.48 13.51 -5.85
CA ALA A 63 -20.87 12.76 -6.97
C ALA A 63 -19.39 13.12 -7.20
N HIS A 64 -18.98 14.37 -6.92
CA HIS A 64 -17.58 14.80 -7.01
C HIS A 64 -16.64 14.11 -6.02
N MET A 65 -17.15 13.43 -5.00
CA MET A 65 -16.37 12.69 -3.99
C MET A 65 -16.25 11.19 -4.26
N GLU A 66 -16.80 10.65 -5.37
CA GLU A 66 -16.91 9.21 -5.65
C GLU A 66 -15.57 8.43 -5.60
N GLY A 67 -14.45 9.10 -5.85
CA GLY A 67 -13.11 8.50 -5.73
C GLY A 67 -12.76 8.07 -4.31
N PHE A 68 -13.18 8.82 -3.29
CA PHE A 68 -12.79 8.56 -1.90
C PHE A 68 -13.45 7.32 -1.29
N PRO A 69 -14.76 7.06 -1.47
CA PRO A 69 -15.34 5.81 -0.99
C PRO A 69 -14.82 4.60 -1.79
N ALA A 70 -14.47 4.74 -3.07
CA ALA A 70 -13.80 3.69 -3.82
C ALA A 70 -12.47 3.29 -3.16
N LEU A 71 -11.66 4.28 -2.73
CA LEU A 71 -10.40 4.04 -2.03
C LEU A 71 -10.62 3.33 -0.68
N GLY A 72 -11.61 3.77 0.11
CA GLY A 72 -11.98 3.11 1.36
C GLY A 72 -12.40 1.65 1.16
N ALA A 73 -13.13 1.37 0.08
CA ALA A 73 -13.60 0.03 -0.26
C ALA A 73 -12.46 -0.95 -0.56
N LEU A 74 -11.26 -0.49 -0.92
CA LEU A 74 -10.06 -1.33 -1.09
C LEU A 74 -9.62 -2.03 0.21
N ALA A 75 -10.16 -1.66 1.38
CA ALA A 75 -9.96 -2.40 2.62
C ALA A 75 -10.36 -3.88 2.49
N ALA A 76 -11.32 -4.22 1.63
CA ALA A 76 -11.72 -5.61 1.36
C ALA A 76 -10.62 -6.50 0.78
N LEU A 77 -9.58 -5.93 0.18
CA LEU A 77 -8.42 -6.68 -0.35
C LEU A 77 -7.54 -7.26 0.77
N PHE A 78 -7.63 -6.70 1.98
CA PHE A 78 -6.85 -7.17 3.12
C PHE A 78 -7.49 -8.38 3.80
N GLY A 79 -6.70 -9.06 4.63
CA GLY A 79 -7.17 -10.23 5.39
C GLY A 79 -7.45 -11.48 4.56
N ARG A 80 -7.18 -11.48 3.24
CA ARG A 80 -7.46 -12.63 2.35
C ARG A 80 -6.74 -13.92 2.74
N PHE A 81 -5.60 -13.79 3.40
CA PHE A 81 -4.80 -14.92 3.91
C PHE A 81 -4.67 -14.89 5.44
N ALA A 82 -5.49 -14.10 6.12
CA ALA A 82 -5.55 -14.07 7.58
C ALA A 82 -6.42 -15.23 8.11
N PRO A 83 -6.10 -15.77 9.31
CA PRO A 83 -6.96 -16.72 9.99
C PRO A 83 -8.36 -16.13 10.25
N ALA A 84 -9.40 -16.96 10.26
CA ALA A 84 -10.79 -16.53 10.41
C ALA A 84 -10.98 -15.55 11.59
N GLY A 85 -10.43 -15.86 12.78
CA GLY A 85 -10.58 -15.02 13.97
C GLY A 85 -9.91 -13.64 13.90
N ARG A 86 -8.97 -13.41 12.96
CA ARG A 86 -8.29 -12.11 12.77
C ARG A 86 -8.73 -11.35 11.52
N ARG A 87 -9.44 -12.01 10.63
CA ARG A 87 -9.75 -11.48 9.29
C ARG A 87 -10.50 -10.15 9.36
N MET A 88 -11.57 -10.09 10.15
CA MET A 88 -12.39 -8.89 10.30
C MET A 88 -11.63 -7.72 10.94
N SER A 89 -10.79 -8.01 11.93
CA SER A 89 -9.93 -7.00 12.54
C SER A 89 -8.89 -6.45 11.55
N VAL A 90 -8.34 -7.29 10.67
CA VAL A 90 -7.40 -6.85 9.62
C VAL A 90 -8.12 -5.94 8.62
N VAL A 91 -9.32 -6.27 8.17
CA VAL A 91 -10.11 -5.42 7.25
C VAL A 91 -10.44 -4.09 7.90
N LEU A 92 -10.92 -4.11 9.16
CA LEU A 92 -11.23 -2.89 9.90
C LEU A 92 -10.00 -1.99 10.06
N LEU A 93 -8.88 -2.56 10.52
CA LEU A 93 -7.65 -1.82 10.72
C LEU A 93 -7.11 -1.24 9.41
N SER A 94 -7.21 -2.00 8.31
CA SER A 94 -6.83 -1.49 6.98
C SER A 94 -7.74 -0.35 6.53
N GLY A 95 -9.05 -0.43 6.80
CA GLY A 95 -9.98 0.68 6.56
C GLY A 95 -9.59 1.94 7.34
N LEU A 96 -9.29 1.81 8.64
CA LEU A 96 -8.84 2.93 9.47
C LEU A 96 -7.52 3.55 8.95
N LEU A 97 -6.59 2.73 8.50
CA LEU A 97 -5.34 3.22 7.92
C LEU A 97 -5.54 3.92 6.57
N LEU A 98 -6.51 3.50 5.75
CA LEU A 98 -6.89 4.21 4.52
C LEU A 98 -7.45 5.59 4.85
N VAL A 99 -8.37 5.67 5.81
CA VAL A 99 -8.94 6.93 6.30
C VAL A 99 -7.85 7.85 6.84
N ALA A 100 -6.95 7.32 7.68
CA ALA A 100 -5.82 8.08 8.21
C ALA A 100 -4.88 8.58 7.10
N SER A 101 -4.62 7.76 6.08
CA SER A 101 -3.76 8.14 4.95
C SER A 101 -4.32 9.31 4.15
N VAL A 102 -5.61 9.28 3.84
CA VAL A 102 -6.33 10.38 3.18
C VAL A 102 -6.37 11.62 4.09
N GLY A 103 -6.68 11.42 5.38
CA GLY A 103 -6.76 12.50 6.35
C GLY A 103 -5.44 13.27 6.52
N VAL A 104 -4.32 12.55 6.69
CA VAL A 104 -2.99 13.16 6.87
C VAL A 104 -2.62 14.04 5.69
N LEU A 105 -2.80 13.58 4.45
CA LEU A 105 -2.46 14.37 3.26
C LEU A 105 -3.45 15.54 3.07
N SER A 106 -4.74 15.34 3.35
CA SER A 106 -5.73 16.42 3.30
C SER A 106 -5.42 17.52 4.34
N LEU A 107 -4.98 17.12 5.55
CA LEU A 107 -4.55 18.06 6.60
C LEU A 107 -3.27 18.82 6.22
N ALA A 108 -2.32 18.14 5.61
CA ALA A 108 -1.12 18.80 5.10
C ALA A 108 -1.47 19.83 4.01
N SER A 109 -2.41 19.50 3.13
CA SER A 109 -2.87 20.41 2.08
C SER A 109 -3.54 21.66 2.63
N ILE A 110 -4.50 21.54 3.56
CA ILE A 110 -5.17 22.70 4.15
C ILE A 110 -4.22 23.55 5.03
N ALA A 111 -3.13 22.95 5.54
CA ALA A 111 -2.07 23.66 6.24
C ALA A 111 -1.16 24.46 5.30
N GLY A 112 -1.43 24.48 3.97
CA GLY A 112 -0.66 25.23 2.98
C GLY A 112 0.65 24.56 2.59
N ALA A 113 0.76 23.23 2.70
CA ALA A 113 1.97 22.52 2.31
C ALA A 113 2.28 22.72 0.82
N THR A 114 3.53 23.05 0.52
CA THR A 114 4.02 23.18 -0.85
C THR A 114 3.99 21.82 -1.58
N PRO A 115 4.00 21.78 -2.91
CA PRO A 115 4.05 20.51 -3.65
C PRO A 115 5.20 19.59 -3.20
N ALA A 116 6.38 20.14 -2.95
CA ALA A 116 7.53 19.38 -2.46
C ALA A 116 7.27 18.82 -1.05
N THR A 117 6.70 19.63 -0.14
CA THR A 117 6.34 19.20 1.21
C THR A 117 5.28 18.10 1.18
N MET A 118 4.28 18.20 0.30
CA MET A 118 3.26 17.16 0.11
C MET A 118 3.88 15.82 -0.32
N LEU A 119 4.86 15.84 -1.23
CA LEU A 119 5.56 14.64 -1.67
C LEU A 119 6.44 14.03 -0.55
N ILE A 120 7.05 14.87 0.27
CA ILE A 120 7.79 14.41 1.45
C ILE A 120 6.83 13.77 2.48
N CYS A 121 5.69 14.40 2.77
CA CYS A 121 4.65 13.82 3.64
C CYS A 121 4.16 12.47 3.11
N LEU A 122 3.93 12.35 1.79
CA LEU A 122 3.53 11.11 1.14
C LEU A 122 4.61 10.02 1.30
N ALA A 123 5.88 10.36 1.14
CA ALA A 123 7.00 9.44 1.29
C ALA A 123 7.18 8.97 2.75
N LEU A 124 7.04 9.88 3.71
CA LEU A 124 7.05 9.52 5.14
C LEU A 124 5.88 8.61 5.48
N LEU A 125 4.70 8.90 4.94
CA LEU A 125 3.52 8.04 5.06
C LEU A 125 3.80 6.65 4.48
N ALA A 126 4.46 6.54 3.32
CA ALA A 126 4.82 5.26 2.72
C ALA A 126 5.71 4.43 3.65
N GLY A 127 6.69 5.05 4.29
CA GLY A 127 7.51 4.41 5.32
C GLY A 127 6.70 3.97 6.53
N ALA A 128 5.88 4.88 7.08
CA ALA A 128 5.02 4.60 8.24
C ALA A 128 4.04 3.44 7.95
N MET A 129 3.36 3.47 6.80
CA MET A 129 2.43 2.41 6.39
C MET A 129 3.16 1.07 6.16
N THR A 130 4.39 1.10 5.66
CA THR A 130 5.22 -0.11 5.53
C THR A 130 5.54 -0.70 6.91
N TRP A 131 5.91 0.13 7.87
CA TRP A 131 6.16 -0.33 9.23
C TRP A 131 4.90 -0.88 9.87
N LEU A 132 3.77 -0.17 9.81
CA LEU A 132 2.48 -0.57 10.38
C LEU A 132 1.96 -1.88 9.78
N THR A 133 2.00 -2.03 8.45
CA THR A 133 1.56 -3.24 7.77
C THR A 133 2.38 -4.46 8.14
N ASN A 134 3.69 -4.29 8.33
CA ASN A 134 4.58 -5.35 8.78
C ASN A 134 4.40 -5.66 10.27
N HIS A 135 4.25 -4.64 11.11
CA HIS A 135 4.08 -4.78 12.55
C HIS A 135 2.77 -5.51 12.89
N TRP A 136 1.66 -5.10 12.30
CA TRP A 136 0.36 -5.71 12.51
C TRP A 136 0.07 -6.89 11.59
N ARG A 137 1.01 -7.25 10.70
CA ARG A 137 0.89 -8.38 9.76
C ARG A 137 -0.40 -8.32 8.95
N LEU A 138 -0.69 -7.19 8.35
CA LEU A 138 -1.90 -7.00 7.54
C LEU A 138 -1.88 -7.83 6.25
N GLY A 139 -0.70 -8.24 5.81
CA GLY A 139 -0.52 -9.03 4.59
C GLY A 139 -0.62 -8.21 3.30
N ALA A 140 -0.76 -8.91 2.19
CA ALA A 140 -0.91 -8.28 0.89
C ALA A 140 -2.33 -7.67 0.75
N PRO A 141 -2.46 -6.54 0.02
CA PRO A 141 -1.49 -5.93 -0.89
C PRO A 141 -0.41 -5.05 -0.24
N GLY A 142 -0.46 -4.79 1.08
CA GLY A 142 0.56 -4.08 1.83
C GLY A 142 0.46 -2.55 1.74
N ALA A 143 1.59 -1.86 1.98
CA ALA A 143 1.63 -0.40 2.13
C ALA A 143 1.23 0.38 0.87
N VAL A 144 1.43 -0.19 -0.32
CA VAL A 144 1.19 0.50 -1.60
C VAL A 144 -0.25 1.02 -1.72
N ILE A 145 -1.25 0.31 -1.18
CA ILE A 145 -2.65 0.73 -1.24
C ILE A 145 -2.91 1.98 -0.40
N PHE A 146 -2.28 2.11 0.76
CA PHE A 146 -2.40 3.30 1.60
C PHE A 146 -1.74 4.52 0.96
N VAL A 147 -0.59 4.32 0.31
CA VAL A 147 0.10 5.38 -0.45
C VAL A 147 -0.75 5.79 -1.66
N PHE A 148 -1.37 4.84 -2.35
CA PHE A 148 -2.28 5.12 -3.45
C PHE A 148 -3.49 5.96 -3.00
N ALA A 149 -4.12 5.60 -1.88
CA ALA A 149 -5.22 6.37 -1.30
C ALA A 149 -4.77 7.78 -0.88
N ALA A 150 -3.59 7.91 -0.27
CA ALA A 150 -3.03 9.19 0.09
C ALA A 150 -2.72 10.09 -1.12
N CYS A 151 -2.28 9.50 -2.25
CA CYS A 151 -2.03 10.25 -3.49
C CYS A 151 -3.28 10.97 -4.02
N ALA A 152 -4.46 10.37 -3.85
CA ALA A 152 -5.71 11.03 -4.24
C ALA A 152 -6.02 12.30 -3.43
N ALA A 153 -5.41 12.43 -2.25
CA ALA A 153 -5.56 13.59 -1.38
C ALA A 153 -4.47 14.68 -1.58
N VAL A 154 -3.54 14.49 -2.52
CA VAL A 154 -2.44 15.45 -2.81
C VAL A 154 -2.94 16.74 -3.51
N GLY A 155 -4.19 16.81 -3.93
CA GLY A 155 -4.76 18.02 -4.52
C GLY A 155 -5.02 19.14 -3.50
N PRO A 156 -5.17 20.41 -3.96
CA PRO A 156 -5.43 21.55 -3.10
C PRO A 156 -6.71 21.38 -2.30
N VAL A 157 -6.70 21.89 -1.08
CA VAL A 157 -7.86 21.92 -0.16
C VAL A 157 -7.98 23.32 0.39
N ASP A 158 -9.10 23.99 0.06
CA ASP A 158 -9.34 25.38 0.44
C ASP A 158 -10.23 25.50 1.69
N ALA A 159 -10.93 24.43 2.08
CA ALA A 159 -11.87 24.45 3.18
C ALA A 159 -11.83 23.18 4.03
N TRP A 160 -12.03 23.33 5.34
CA TRP A 160 -12.16 22.20 6.27
C TRP A 160 -13.27 21.22 5.90
N ARG A 161 -14.34 21.73 5.30
CA ARG A 161 -15.43 20.90 4.78
C ARG A 161 -14.90 19.82 3.83
N THR A 162 -14.01 20.17 2.90
CA THR A 162 -13.41 19.22 1.95
C THR A 162 -12.57 18.14 2.66
N VAL A 163 -11.83 18.50 3.71
CA VAL A 163 -11.09 17.52 4.53
C VAL A 163 -12.06 16.52 5.16
N VAL A 164 -13.12 17.02 5.79
CA VAL A 164 -14.13 16.19 6.46
C VAL A 164 -14.83 15.29 5.44
N GLU A 165 -15.24 15.83 4.29
CA GLU A 165 -15.86 15.06 3.22
C GLU A 165 -14.95 13.92 2.74
N ARG A 166 -13.68 14.19 2.41
CA ARG A 166 -12.69 13.17 1.99
C ARG A 166 -12.56 12.04 3.02
N VAL A 167 -12.44 12.40 4.30
CA VAL A 167 -12.31 11.44 5.42
C VAL A 167 -13.59 10.62 5.57
N LEU A 168 -14.76 11.26 5.60
CA LEU A 168 -16.04 10.59 5.80
C LEU A 168 -16.38 9.66 4.64
N PHE A 169 -16.18 10.08 3.38
CA PHE A 169 -16.44 9.23 2.22
C PHE A 169 -15.47 8.04 2.15
N THR A 170 -14.19 8.23 2.52
CA THR A 170 -13.26 7.11 2.65
C THR A 170 -13.70 6.14 3.75
N ALA A 171 -14.14 6.66 4.89
CA ALA A 171 -14.67 5.86 5.99
C ALA A 171 -15.94 5.09 5.61
N ALA A 172 -16.86 5.74 4.88
CA ALA A 172 -18.06 5.09 4.38
C ALA A 172 -17.73 3.92 3.45
N GLY A 173 -16.80 4.10 2.50
CA GLY A 173 -16.33 3.02 1.63
C GLY A 173 -15.68 1.87 2.41
N ALA A 174 -14.87 2.18 3.42
CA ALA A 174 -14.26 1.18 4.29
C ALA A 174 -15.32 0.42 5.13
N ALA A 175 -16.36 1.10 5.59
CA ALA A 175 -17.49 0.47 6.29
C ALA A 175 -18.27 -0.47 5.37
N VAL A 176 -18.56 -0.07 4.13
CA VAL A 176 -19.20 -0.95 3.12
C VAL A 176 -18.32 -2.18 2.90
N ALA A 177 -17.01 -2.03 2.73
CA ALA A 177 -16.08 -3.13 2.57
C ALA A 177 -16.11 -4.09 3.76
N TRP A 178 -16.10 -3.55 4.97
CA TRP A 178 -16.15 -4.35 6.19
C TRP A 178 -17.47 -5.13 6.29
N CYS A 179 -18.62 -4.50 6.01
CA CYS A 179 -19.94 -5.14 6.00
C CYS A 179 -19.99 -6.29 5.00
N ILE A 180 -19.53 -6.07 3.75
CA ILE A 180 -19.50 -7.10 2.71
C ILE A 180 -18.58 -8.25 3.12
N CYS A 181 -17.37 -7.97 3.61
CA CYS A 181 -16.46 -8.99 4.08
C CYS A 181 -17.05 -9.80 5.24
N ARG A 182 -17.76 -9.14 6.17
CA ARG A 182 -18.43 -9.80 7.30
C ARG A 182 -19.58 -10.70 6.85
N ALA A 183 -20.41 -10.23 5.93
CA ALA A 183 -21.54 -10.99 5.40
C ALA A 183 -21.10 -12.22 4.58
N THR A 184 -19.96 -12.12 3.91
CA THR A 184 -19.45 -13.15 2.99
C THR A 184 -18.23 -13.91 3.52
N ASP A 185 -17.92 -13.80 4.82
CA ASP A 185 -16.74 -14.43 5.43
C ASP A 185 -16.72 -15.96 5.27
N ARG A 186 -17.90 -16.58 5.30
CA ARG A 186 -18.08 -18.03 5.11
C ARG A 186 -17.62 -18.54 3.73
N LEU A 187 -17.49 -17.66 2.74
CA LEU A 187 -17.01 -18.04 1.40
C LEU A 187 -15.49 -18.25 1.35
N ARG A 188 -14.76 -17.74 2.36
CA ARG A 188 -13.31 -17.89 2.46
C ARG A 188 -12.94 -19.17 3.18
N SER A 189 -11.93 -19.87 2.66
CA SER A 189 -11.31 -21.02 3.35
C SER A 189 -10.38 -20.53 4.45
N ASP A 190 -10.22 -21.34 5.49
CA ASP A 190 -9.20 -21.09 6.50
C ASP A 190 -7.80 -21.20 5.87
N ALA A 191 -7.00 -20.16 6.01
CA ALA A 191 -5.61 -20.18 5.59
C ALA A 191 -4.74 -20.72 6.73
N PRO A 192 -3.80 -21.65 6.45
CA PRO A 192 -2.84 -22.08 7.45
C PRO A 192 -2.09 -20.86 7.99
N MET A 193 -1.99 -20.78 9.31
CA MET A 193 -1.26 -19.69 9.98
C MET A 193 0.22 -19.82 9.64
N ALA A 194 0.76 -18.91 8.84
CA ALA A 194 2.18 -18.89 8.57
C ALA A 194 2.96 -18.77 9.89
N ALA A 195 3.89 -19.70 10.11
CA ALA A 195 4.71 -19.75 11.31
C ALA A 195 5.38 -18.40 11.58
N ALA A 196 5.36 -17.96 12.84
CA ALA A 196 5.95 -16.71 13.24
C ALA A 196 7.49 -16.85 13.31
N PRO A 197 8.27 -16.14 12.48
CA PRO A 197 9.71 -16.07 12.69
C PRO A 197 10.03 -15.27 13.96
N GLY A 198 11.14 -15.60 14.64
CA GLY A 198 11.56 -15.06 15.94
C GLY A 198 11.66 -13.53 16.09
N SER A 199 11.48 -13.01 17.30
CA SER A 199 11.06 -11.65 17.61
C SER A 199 12.14 -10.55 17.68
N GLY A 200 13.39 -10.81 17.92
CA GLY A 200 14.38 -9.77 18.26
C GLY A 200 15.03 -9.04 17.07
N ARG A 201 15.45 -9.75 16.04
CA ARG A 201 16.03 -9.12 14.81
C ARG A 201 15.01 -8.43 13.92
N ARG A 202 13.73 -8.60 14.21
CA ARG A 202 12.61 -8.19 13.35
C ARG A 202 12.35 -6.68 13.39
N LEU A 203 12.42 -6.05 14.55
CA LEU A 203 12.11 -4.61 14.69
C LEU A 203 13.10 -3.75 13.91
N LEU A 204 14.41 -3.95 14.08
CA LEU A 204 15.43 -3.21 13.32
C LEU A 204 15.27 -3.41 11.81
N HIS A 205 14.99 -4.65 11.37
CA HIS A 205 14.77 -4.92 9.95
C HIS A 205 13.53 -4.21 9.41
N GLN A 206 12.45 -4.13 10.19
CA GLN A 206 11.23 -3.41 9.81
C GLN A 206 11.47 -1.90 9.68
N TRP A 207 12.23 -1.30 10.60
CA TRP A 207 12.61 0.11 10.53
C TRP A 207 13.50 0.41 9.31
N HIS A 208 14.48 -0.43 9.02
CA HIS A 208 15.31 -0.29 7.82
C HIS A 208 14.49 -0.42 6.53
N ALA A 209 13.55 -1.36 6.48
CA ALA A 209 12.67 -1.51 5.32
C ALA A 209 11.77 -0.27 5.13
N ALA A 210 11.17 0.24 6.21
CA ALA A 210 10.36 1.44 6.20
C ALA A 210 11.16 2.67 5.76
N GLY A 211 12.36 2.86 6.33
CA GLY A 211 13.26 3.96 5.96
C GLY A 211 13.69 3.92 4.50
N ARG A 212 14.05 2.73 3.99
CA ARG A 212 14.38 2.57 2.56
C ARG A 212 13.21 2.95 1.65
N ILE A 213 12.00 2.50 1.97
CA ILE A 213 10.81 2.83 1.17
C ILE A 213 10.54 4.33 1.22
N ALA A 214 10.60 4.96 2.40
CA ALA A 214 10.42 6.41 2.53
C ALA A 214 11.45 7.18 1.70
N LEU A 215 12.73 6.83 1.81
CA LEU A 215 13.81 7.49 1.06
C LEU A 215 13.65 7.33 -0.46
N CYS A 216 13.37 6.10 -0.93
CA CYS A 216 13.19 5.85 -2.36
C CYS A 216 11.92 6.51 -2.90
N ALA A 217 10.82 6.52 -2.15
CA ALA A 217 9.60 7.20 -2.54
C ALA A 217 9.80 8.72 -2.61
N ALA A 218 10.49 9.32 -1.62
CA ALA A 218 10.86 10.74 -1.62
C ALA A 218 11.74 11.08 -2.82
N SER A 219 12.82 10.34 -3.03
CA SER A 219 13.76 10.57 -4.14
C SER A 219 13.07 10.47 -5.49
N ALA A 220 12.26 9.43 -5.71
CA ALA A 220 11.52 9.23 -6.96
C ALA A 220 10.53 10.38 -7.22
N ALA A 221 9.75 10.76 -6.21
CA ALA A 221 8.75 11.83 -6.34
C ALA A 221 9.39 13.21 -6.54
N LEU A 222 10.45 13.54 -5.80
CA LEU A 222 11.15 14.82 -5.93
C LEU A 222 11.90 14.94 -7.25
N LEU A 223 12.49 13.85 -7.76
CA LEU A 223 13.10 13.82 -9.10
C LEU A 223 12.04 14.01 -10.19
N ALA A 224 10.87 13.38 -10.07
CA ALA A 224 9.76 13.56 -11.00
C ALA A 224 9.24 15.01 -10.97
N LEU A 225 9.15 15.63 -9.79
CA LEU A 225 8.79 17.03 -9.62
C LEU A 225 9.84 17.96 -10.27
N ALA A 226 11.12 17.72 -10.01
CA ALA A 226 12.23 18.51 -10.59
C ALA A 226 12.31 18.36 -12.12
N ALA A 227 11.91 17.20 -12.66
CA ALA A 227 11.82 16.96 -14.10
C ALA A 227 10.56 17.57 -14.73
N GLY A 228 9.69 18.23 -13.96
CA GLY A 228 8.46 18.84 -14.46
C GLY A 228 7.37 17.84 -14.87
N TRP A 229 7.39 16.60 -14.37
CA TRP A 229 6.36 15.61 -14.69
C TRP A 229 5.00 15.99 -14.08
N PRO A 230 3.89 15.79 -14.82
CA PRO A 230 2.57 16.27 -14.39
C PRO A 230 2.05 15.58 -13.12
N HIS A 231 2.52 14.37 -12.81
CA HIS A 231 2.01 13.55 -11.70
C HIS A 231 3.16 12.94 -10.87
N PRO A 232 3.97 13.74 -10.15
CA PRO A 232 5.13 13.24 -9.42
C PRO A 232 4.79 12.25 -8.30
N ALA A 233 3.58 12.30 -7.73
CA ALA A 233 3.11 11.38 -6.71
C ALA A 233 3.04 9.91 -7.20
N TRP A 234 2.83 9.68 -8.50
CA TRP A 234 2.85 8.32 -9.07
C TRP A 234 4.24 7.67 -8.98
N ALA A 235 5.31 8.46 -9.01
CA ALA A 235 6.65 7.95 -8.83
C ALA A 235 6.86 7.38 -7.41
N ALA A 236 6.25 7.99 -6.39
CA ALA A 236 6.27 7.46 -5.02
C ALA A 236 5.53 6.12 -4.90
N ILE A 237 4.37 5.99 -5.57
CA ILE A 237 3.61 4.73 -5.62
C ILE A 237 4.46 3.64 -6.27
N GLY A 238 5.05 3.92 -7.44
CA GLY A 238 5.90 2.99 -8.17
C GLY A 238 7.10 2.52 -7.34
N ALA A 239 7.82 3.44 -6.70
CA ALA A 239 8.95 3.12 -5.82
C ALA A 239 8.51 2.22 -4.65
N THR A 240 7.37 2.54 -4.02
CA THR A 240 6.81 1.73 -2.93
C THR A 240 6.45 0.33 -3.40
N ALA A 241 5.79 0.20 -4.54
CA ALA A 241 5.37 -1.10 -5.10
C ALA A 241 6.56 -2.01 -5.42
N VAL A 242 7.59 -1.47 -6.09
CA VAL A 242 8.80 -2.22 -6.46
C VAL A 242 9.55 -2.72 -5.23
N LEU A 243 9.77 -1.85 -4.23
CA LEU A 243 10.52 -2.22 -3.03
C LEU A 243 9.74 -3.15 -2.12
N GLN A 244 8.43 -3.05 -2.08
CA GLN A 244 7.58 -3.95 -1.32
C GLN A 244 7.54 -5.35 -1.95
N GLY A 245 7.48 -5.45 -3.28
CA GLY A 245 7.53 -6.72 -4.01
C GLY A 245 8.81 -7.50 -3.74
N SER A 246 9.95 -6.84 -3.70
CA SER A 246 11.24 -7.47 -3.38
C SER A 246 11.29 -8.11 -1.98
N ASN A 247 10.64 -7.51 -1.00
CA ASN A 247 10.57 -8.04 0.37
C ASN A 247 9.64 -9.28 0.47
N LEU A 248 8.58 -9.35 -0.31
CA LEU A 248 7.68 -10.51 -0.37
C LEU A 248 8.38 -11.74 -0.95
N HIS A 249 9.20 -11.57 -1.99
CA HIS A 249 9.99 -12.67 -2.57
C HIS A 249 10.99 -13.27 -1.57
N ILE A 250 11.69 -12.45 -0.79
CA ILE A 250 12.66 -12.90 0.22
C ILE A 250 11.97 -13.69 1.35
N THR A 251 10.73 -13.35 1.67
CA THR A 251 9.98 -14.01 2.76
C THR A 251 9.38 -15.34 2.34
N MET A 252 9.11 -15.56 1.05
CA MET A 252 8.54 -16.81 0.53
C MET A 252 9.59 -17.89 0.25
N HIS A 253 10.87 -17.53 0.13
CA HIS A 253 11.97 -18.46 -0.16
C HIS A 253 12.83 -18.83 1.08
N ARG A 254 12.38 -18.50 2.29
CA ARG A 254 12.94 -18.95 3.57
C ARG A 254 11.92 -19.75 4.36
#